data_1e68062e006a509e4a46eca39622f79f
#
_entry.id   1e68062e006a509e4a46eca39622f79f
#
_cell.length_a   1.000
_cell.length_b   1.000
_cell.length_c   1.000
_cell.angle_alpha   90.00
_cell.angle_beta   90.00
_cell.angle_gamma   90.00
#
_symmetry.space_group_name_H-M   'P 1'
#
loop_
_entity.id
_entity.type
_entity.pdbx_description
1 polymer ?
#
loop_
_entity_poly.entity_id
_entity_poly.type
_entity_poly.pdbx_seq_one_letter_code
_entity_poly.pdbx_strand_id
1 'polypeptide(L)'
;MMQAEEVRQRFTQIEQTIHQMSEACQRAGGNVSNDLKNSIQQLDQRSGQARQELQQAQDEEAIRQCVDELEELGDQAKAACERSGNIDQQLKNAVLQAHQELSQLKHQLH
;
A
#
# COMPACT_ATOMS: atom_id res chain seq x y z
N MET A 1 -0.90 19.85 -10.36
CA MET A 1 -0.36 19.05 -9.27
C MET A 1 -1.36 18.99 -8.13
N MET A 2 -1.44 17.86 -7.42
CA MET A 2 -2.39 17.70 -6.34
C MET A 2 -1.99 18.51 -5.11
N GLN A 3 -2.98 19.06 -4.44
CA GLN A 3 -2.75 19.74 -3.17
C GLN A 3 -2.59 18.70 -2.05
N ALA A 4 -1.91 19.08 -0.98
CA ALA A 4 -1.65 18.18 0.14
C ALA A 4 -2.93 17.57 0.71
N GLU A 5 -4.00 18.36 0.78
CA GLU A 5 -5.28 17.87 1.30
C GLU A 5 -5.87 16.76 0.43
N GLU A 6 -5.77 16.90 -0.89
CA GLU A 6 -6.23 15.86 -1.81
C GLU A 6 -5.44 14.58 -1.65
N VAL A 7 -4.12 14.71 -1.46
CA VAL A 7 -3.26 13.55 -1.22
C VAL A 7 -3.70 12.84 0.05
N ARG A 8 -3.98 13.58 1.12
CA ARG A 8 -4.41 13.00 2.39
C ARG A 8 -5.73 12.24 2.23
N GLN A 9 -6.68 12.83 1.50
CA GLN A 9 -7.97 12.18 1.27
C GLN A 9 -7.82 10.90 0.48
N ARG A 10 -7.03 10.92 -0.58
CA ARG A 10 -6.78 9.72 -1.37
C ARG A 10 -6.03 8.69 -0.57
N PHE A 11 -5.07 9.13 0.24
CA PHE A 11 -4.31 8.22 1.07
C PHE A 11 -5.19 7.51 2.09
N THR A 12 -6.20 8.20 2.65
CA THR A 12 -7.14 7.57 3.57
C THR A 12 -7.81 6.36 2.93
N GLN A 13 -8.24 6.48 1.67
CA GLN A 13 -8.84 5.37 0.96
C GLN A 13 -7.84 4.24 0.70
N ILE A 14 -6.62 4.60 0.34
CA ILE A 14 -5.55 3.63 0.12
C ILE A 14 -5.24 2.88 1.41
N GLU A 15 -5.21 3.59 2.53
CA GLU A 15 -4.96 2.99 3.83
C GLU A 15 -6.03 1.96 4.18
N GLN A 16 -7.28 2.24 3.87
CA GLN A 16 -8.36 1.27 4.07
C GLN A 16 -8.14 0.01 3.24
N THR A 17 -7.71 0.18 2.00
CA THR A 17 -7.40 -0.97 1.14
C THR A 17 -6.24 -1.78 1.71
N ILE A 18 -5.22 -1.10 2.23
CA ILE A 18 -4.08 -1.78 2.85
C ILE A 18 -4.53 -2.56 4.10
N HIS A 19 -5.42 -1.99 4.91
CA HIS A 19 -5.97 -2.70 6.06
C HIS A 19 -6.77 -3.92 5.64
N GLN A 20 -7.59 -3.82 4.60
CA GLN A 20 -8.34 -4.95 4.07
C GLN A 20 -7.40 -6.05 3.60
N MET A 21 -6.29 -5.67 2.96
CA MET A 21 -5.28 -6.60 2.52
C MET A 21 -4.64 -7.33 3.71
N SER A 22 -4.31 -6.59 4.76
CA SER A 22 -3.72 -7.16 5.96
C SER A 22 -4.67 -8.14 6.63
N GLU A 23 -5.96 -7.79 6.74
CA GLU A 23 -6.98 -8.67 7.30
C GLU A 23 -7.15 -9.93 6.46
N ALA A 24 -7.20 -9.79 5.14
CA ALA A 24 -7.33 -10.93 4.25
C ALA A 24 -6.13 -11.87 4.39
N CYS A 25 -4.93 -11.30 4.58
CA CYS A 25 -3.73 -12.09 4.80
C CYS A 25 -3.83 -12.90 6.09
N GLN A 26 -4.32 -12.28 7.15
CA GLN A 26 -4.49 -12.96 8.44
C GLN A 26 -5.52 -14.09 8.34
N ARG A 27 -6.62 -13.86 7.63
CA ARG A 27 -7.65 -14.88 7.44
C ARG A 27 -7.17 -16.06 6.61
N ALA A 28 -6.31 -15.80 5.63
CA ALA A 28 -5.76 -16.84 4.77
C ALA A 28 -4.80 -17.75 5.52
N GLY A 29 -4.17 -17.25 6.58
CA GLY A 29 -3.37 -18.05 7.50
C GLY A 29 -2.18 -18.73 6.86
N GLY A 30 -2.06 -20.04 7.03
CA GLY A 30 -0.91 -20.79 6.60
C GLY A 30 -0.76 -20.97 5.10
N ASN A 31 -1.75 -20.54 4.32
CA ASN A 31 -1.69 -20.64 2.85
C ASN A 31 -0.94 -19.48 2.21
N VAL A 32 -0.45 -18.54 3.01
CA VAL A 32 0.26 -17.36 2.52
C VAL A 32 1.76 -17.55 2.74
N SER A 33 2.55 -17.29 1.70
CA SER A 33 4.00 -17.40 1.82
C SER A 33 4.55 -16.37 2.79
N ASN A 34 5.72 -16.67 3.38
CA ASN A 34 6.37 -15.73 4.28
C ASN A 34 6.76 -14.43 3.58
N ASP A 35 7.20 -14.52 2.32
CA ASP A 35 7.52 -13.33 1.54
C ASP A 35 6.34 -12.40 1.41
N LEU A 36 5.17 -12.94 1.10
CA LEU A 36 3.97 -12.14 0.95
C LEU A 36 3.53 -11.56 2.29
N LYS A 37 3.56 -12.37 3.36
CA LYS A 37 3.22 -11.86 4.70
C LYS A 37 4.12 -10.69 5.09
N ASN A 38 5.42 -10.85 4.90
CA ASN A 38 6.38 -9.81 5.26
C ASN A 38 6.16 -8.54 4.45
N SER A 39 5.91 -8.68 3.15
CA SER A 39 5.65 -7.52 2.28
C SER A 39 4.39 -6.77 2.72
N ILE A 40 3.34 -7.50 3.05
CA ILE A 40 2.08 -6.90 3.49
C ILE A 40 2.27 -6.20 4.83
N GLN A 41 2.98 -6.84 5.78
CA GLN A 41 3.24 -6.23 7.07
C GLN A 41 4.05 -4.94 6.94
N GLN A 42 5.08 -4.95 6.10
CA GLN A 42 5.88 -3.76 5.87
C GLN A 42 5.05 -2.62 5.28
N LEU A 43 4.20 -2.95 4.31
CA LEU A 43 3.33 -1.94 3.71
C LEU A 43 2.34 -1.38 4.73
N ASP A 44 1.74 -2.24 5.54
CA ASP A 44 0.79 -1.82 6.56
C ASP A 44 1.45 -0.91 7.61
N GLN A 45 2.63 -1.30 8.10
CA GLN A 45 3.37 -0.50 9.08
C GLN A 45 3.78 0.85 8.49
N ARG A 46 4.28 0.84 7.25
CA ARG A 46 4.71 2.07 6.60
C ARG A 46 3.52 3.00 6.33
N SER A 47 2.36 2.44 6.01
CA SER A 47 1.17 3.25 5.79
C SER A 47 0.74 3.97 7.07
N GLY A 48 0.87 3.33 8.23
CA GLY A 48 0.58 3.98 9.51
C GLY A 48 1.50 5.14 9.80
N GLN A 49 2.79 4.99 9.51
CA GLN A 49 3.77 6.07 9.64
C GLN A 49 3.50 7.19 8.64
N ALA A 50 3.16 6.80 7.41
CA ALA A 50 2.90 7.74 6.33
C ALA A 50 1.70 8.64 6.64
N ARG A 51 0.69 8.10 7.31
CA ARG A 51 -0.47 8.90 7.68
C ARG A 51 -0.05 10.10 8.54
N GLN A 52 0.81 9.86 9.54
CA GLN A 52 1.31 10.93 10.40
C GLN A 52 2.20 11.90 9.62
N GLU A 53 3.07 11.37 8.77
CA GLU A 53 3.96 12.21 7.98
C GLU A 53 3.17 13.11 7.03
N LEU A 54 2.14 12.58 6.39
CA LEU A 54 1.34 13.35 5.44
C LEU A 54 0.52 14.43 6.13
N GLN A 55 0.09 14.20 7.37
CA GLN A 55 -0.62 15.21 8.13
C GLN A 55 0.27 16.40 8.49
N GLN A 56 1.55 16.16 8.69
CA GLN A 56 2.51 17.18 9.10
C GLN A 56 3.28 17.78 7.92
N ALA A 57 3.33 17.07 6.80
CA ALA A 57 4.14 17.50 5.65
C ALA A 57 3.51 18.69 4.96
N GLN A 58 4.32 19.74 4.74
CA GLN A 58 3.93 20.89 3.95
C GLN A 58 4.74 20.98 2.67
N ASP A 59 5.80 20.19 2.58
CA ASP A 59 6.72 20.17 1.45
C ASP A 59 6.27 19.11 0.45
N GLU A 60 6.11 19.51 -0.80
CA GLU A 60 5.70 18.60 -1.87
C GLU A 60 6.68 17.45 -2.06
N GLU A 61 7.97 17.72 -1.90
CA GLU A 61 8.98 16.69 -2.07
C GLU A 61 8.87 15.62 -1.00
N ALA A 62 8.61 16.03 0.25
CA ALA A 62 8.41 15.06 1.34
C ALA A 62 7.19 14.19 1.07
N ILE A 63 6.12 14.78 0.55
CA ILE A 63 4.91 14.03 0.19
C ILE A 63 5.21 13.03 -0.91
N ARG A 64 5.92 13.45 -1.96
CA ARG A 64 6.27 12.55 -3.06
C ARG A 64 7.15 11.41 -2.61
N GLN A 65 8.14 11.69 -1.77
CA GLN A 65 9.01 10.63 -1.25
C GLN A 65 8.23 9.61 -0.45
N CYS A 66 7.30 10.07 0.38
CA CYS A 66 6.45 9.18 1.17
C CYS A 66 5.62 8.26 0.28
N VAL A 67 4.98 8.81 -0.74
CA VAL A 67 4.18 8.04 -1.68
C VAL A 67 5.05 7.09 -2.50
N ASP A 68 6.23 7.54 -2.92
CA ASP A 68 7.15 6.70 -3.68
C ASP A 68 7.57 5.46 -2.87
N GLU A 69 7.86 5.63 -1.58
CA GLU A 69 8.20 4.50 -0.71
C GLU A 69 7.05 3.51 -0.57
N LEU A 70 5.84 4.03 -0.40
CA LEU A 70 4.66 3.18 -0.29
C LEU A 70 4.40 2.42 -1.59
N GLU A 71 4.56 3.08 -2.72
CA GLU A 71 4.38 2.45 -4.02
C GLU A 71 5.40 1.33 -4.23
N GLU A 72 6.64 1.57 -3.83
CA GLU A 72 7.69 0.54 -3.92
C GLU A 72 7.34 -0.67 -3.07
N LEU A 73 6.84 -0.45 -1.85
CA LEU A 73 6.39 -1.56 -1.00
C LEU A 73 5.19 -2.27 -1.60
N GLY A 74 4.31 -1.53 -2.25
CA GLY A 74 3.19 -2.11 -2.98
C GLY A 74 3.64 -2.98 -4.15
N ASP A 75 4.68 -2.54 -4.87
CA ASP A 75 5.27 -3.34 -5.93
C ASP A 75 5.84 -4.65 -5.40
N GLN A 76 6.51 -4.59 -4.25
CA GLN A 76 7.07 -5.79 -3.62
C GLN A 76 5.97 -6.77 -3.21
N ALA A 77 4.87 -6.25 -2.66
CA ALA A 77 3.74 -7.10 -2.28
C ALA A 77 3.11 -7.74 -3.51
N LYS A 78 2.94 -6.98 -4.59
CA LYS A 78 2.41 -7.51 -5.84
C LYS A 78 3.31 -8.62 -6.39
N ALA A 79 4.62 -8.39 -6.43
CA ALA A 79 5.56 -9.37 -6.93
C ALA A 79 5.54 -10.64 -6.08
N ALA A 80 5.48 -10.50 -4.75
CA ALA A 80 5.40 -11.66 -3.87
C ALA A 80 4.09 -12.42 -4.09
N CYS A 81 3.00 -11.71 -4.34
CA CYS A 81 1.70 -12.30 -4.64
C CYS A 81 1.77 -13.14 -5.92
N GLU A 82 2.40 -12.61 -6.95
CA GLU A 82 2.56 -13.32 -8.23
C GLU A 82 3.41 -14.56 -8.08
N ARG A 83 4.47 -14.51 -7.26
CA ARG A 83 5.34 -15.65 -7.01
C ARG A 83 4.68 -16.73 -6.14
N SER A 84 3.66 -16.36 -5.38
CA SER A 84 3.03 -17.28 -4.43
C SER A 84 2.13 -18.34 -5.08
N GLY A 85 1.73 -18.14 -6.33
CA GLY A 85 0.88 -19.08 -7.04
C GLY A 85 -0.56 -19.06 -6.54
N ASN A 86 -1.03 -20.17 -5.99
CA ASN A 86 -2.41 -20.27 -5.53
C ASN A 86 -2.58 -19.57 -4.19
N ILE A 87 -3.21 -18.41 -4.21
CA ILE A 87 -3.55 -17.67 -3.00
C ILE A 87 -5.04 -17.36 -3.01
N ASP A 88 -5.56 -17.00 -1.83
CA ASP A 88 -6.94 -16.57 -1.69
C ASP A 88 -7.25 -15.42 -2.64
N GLN A 89 -8.39 -15.52 -3.34
CA GLN A 89 -8.77 -14.53 -4.34
C GLN A 89 -8.99 -13.15 -3.73
N GLN A 90 -9.57 -13.10 -2.52
CA GLN A 90 -9.77 -11.82 -1.83
C GLN A 90 -8.44 -11.14 -1.52
N LEU A 91 -7.47 -11.93 -1.07
CA LEU A 91 -6.13 -11.40 -0.79
C LEU A 91 -5.47 -10.88 -2.06
N LYS A 92 -5.53 -11.67 -3.13
CA LYS A 92 -4.97 -11.26 -4.41
C LYS A 92 -5.58 -9.96 -4.90
N ASN A 93 -6.91 -9.86 -4.84
CA ASN A 93 -7.61 -8.66 -5.29
C ASN A 93 -7.22 -7.45 -4.45
N ALA A 94 -7.09 -7.62 -3.12
CA ALA A 94 -6.71 -6.52 -2.24
C ALA A 94 -5.27 -6.04 -2.53
N VAL A 95 -4.34 -6.96 -2.78
CA VAL A 95 -2.96 -6.61 -3.12
C VAL A 95 -2.92 -5.82 -4.43
N LEU A 96 -3.62 -6.30 -5.45
CA LEU A 96 -3.65 -5.64 -6.75
C LEU A 96 -4.31 -4.27 -6.66
N GLN A 97 -5.39 -4.15 -5.89
CA GLN A 97 -6.06 -2.87 -5.71
C GLN A 97 -5.17 -1.86 -4.99
N ALA A 98 -4.51 -2.28 -3.90
CA ALA A 98 -3.61 -1.40 -3.17
C ALA A 98 -2.48 -0.92 -4.07
N HIS A 99 -1.88 -1.82 -4.84
CA HIS A 99 -0.82 -1.46 -5.77
C HIS A 99 -1.32 -0.45 -6.82
N GLN A 100 -2.49 -0.69 -7.39
CA GLN A 100 -3.04 0.18 -8.40
C GLN A 100 -3.31 1.58 -7.85
N GLU A 101 -3.89 1.66 -6.66
CA GLU A 101 -4.20 2.94 -6.03
C GLU A 101 -2.92 3.72 -5.72
N LEU A 102 -1.88 3.05 -5.22
CA LEU A 102 -0.60 3.69 -4.94
C LEU A 102 0.08 4.15 -6.22
N SER A 103 0.04 3.35 -7.28
CA SER A 103 0.61 3.72 -8.56
C SER A 103 -0.08 4.94 -9.15
N GLN A 104 -1.40 5.01 -9.06
CA GLN A 104 -2.15 6.16 -9.55
C GLN A 104 -1.79 7.42 -8.78
N LEU A 105 -1.70 7.32 -7.46
CA LEU A 105 -1.35 8.47 -6.63
C LEU A 105 0.07 8.95 -6.96
N LYS A 106 1.02 8.04 -7.06
CA LYS A 106 2.39 8.37 -7.43
C LYS A 106 2.42 9.08 -8.79
N HIS A 107 1.69 8.55 -9.76
CA HIS A 107 1.68 9.11 -11.10
C HIS A 107 1.15 10.55 -11.12
N GLN A 108 0.15 10.83 -10.28
CA GLN A 108 -0.42 12.17 -10.19
C GLN A 108 0.50 13.16 -9.49
N LEU A 109 1.44 12.70 -8.69
CA LEU A 109 2.40 13.54 -7.98
C LEU A 109 3.67 13.80 -8.79
N HIS A 110 3.87 13.08 -9.86
CA HIS A 110 5.00 13.24 -10.76
C HIS A 110 4.54 13.69 -12.14
#